data_5f1f1db4f888899e4fc431e6d1324650
#
_entry.id   5f1f1db4f888899e4fc431e6d1324650
#
_cell.length_a   1.000
_cell.length_b   1.000
_cell.length_c   1.000
_cell.angle_alpha   90.00
_cell.angle_beta   90.00
_cell.angle_gamma   90.00
#
_symmetry.space_group_name_H-M   'P 1'
#
loop_
_entity.id
_entity.type
_entity.pdbx_description
1 polymer ?
#
loop_
_entity_poly.entity_id
_entity_poly.type
_entity_poly.pdbx_seq_one_letter_code
_entity_poly.pdbx_strand_id
1 'polypeptide(L)'
;AAELVNATREYIYIRPEDGLFIMRPNRLHHLNKTAIHMLDMLYSDPDGPDAEAVIAHVAQRYDIDGQRVRDDLRNLLISVSVLLNDNICGAPSVKQTAFGSHQRDLPVLSEIALTYKCQNHCTFCYADSPKRGRQVPEMTTAEVKIIIDRIFDEAHCPTVSFTGGEPTLRVDLPELVSYAKAKGMRVNLITNGFKCADPDFVGALAKAGLDSAQVSVEGGSARIHDAVTQHAGSWERAVRGVRNLRVADIHTHTNTTICGGNRDHLMELIDFIADELHSEYFSMNMVIRTGTALAHDEDDIHYAEIGLTLSLFVSP
;
A
#
# COMPACT_ATOMS: atom_id res chain seq x y z
N ALA A 1 -3.92 -28.25 -0.46
CA ALA A 1 -3.64 -27.22 0.55
C ALA A 1 -2.25 -26.63 0.33
N ALA A 2 -1.19 -27.43 0.35
CA ALA A 2 0.20 -26.99 0.25
C ALA A 2 0.46 -26.09 -0.96
N GLU A 3 0.00 -26.47 -2.14
CA GLU A 3 0.20 -25.69 -3.37
C GLU A 3 -0.42 -24.29 -3.28
N LEU A 4 -1.68 -24.19 -2.80
CA LEU A 4 -2.35 -22.92 -2.62
C LEU A 4 -1.62 -22.04 -1.59
N VAL A 5 -1.27 -22.59 -0.42
CA VAL A 5 -0.59 -21.85 0.64
C VAL A 5 0.76 -21.34 0.18
N ASN A 6 1.57 -22.17 -0.50
CA ASN A 6 2.87 -21.77 -1.00
C ASN A 6 2.78 -20.68 -2.08
N ALA A 7 1.81 -20.79 -3.00
CA ALA A 7 1.59 -19.79 -4.05
C ALA A 7 1.06 -18.43 -3.52
N THR A 8 0.51 -18.41 -2.31
CA THR A 8 -0.19 -17.23 -1.78
C THR A 8 0.44 -16.64 -0.52
N ARG A 9 1.47 -17.27 0.02
CA ARG A 9 2.12 -16.90 1.29
C ARG A 9 2.59 -15.43 1.31
N GLU A 10 3.08 -14.91 0.22
CA GLU A 10 3.52 -13.52 0.15
C GLU A 10 2.37 -12.50 0.10
N TYR A 11 1.16 -12.92 -0.30
CA TYR A 11 -0.04 -12.07 -0.40
C TYR A 11 -0.92 -12.14 0.83
N ILE A 12 -0.76 -13.17 1.67
CA ILE A 12 -1.62 -13.43 2.81
C ILE A 12 -0.84 -13.26 4.11
N TYR A 13 -1.48 -12.63 5.07
CA TYR A 13 -1.02 -12.55 6.45
C TYR A 13 -2.16 -12.96 7.38
N ILE A 14 -1.89 -13.89 8.29
CA ILE A 14 -2.85 -14.36 9.27
C ILE A 14 -2.53 -13.69 10.60
N ARG A 15 -3.54 -13.10 11.23
CA ARG A 15 -3.42 -12.44 12.54
C ARG A 15 -4.44 -13.04 13.50
N PRO A 16 -4.02 -14.04 14.32
CA PRO A 16 -4.91 -14.73 15.24
C PRO A 16 -5.45 -13.85 16.37
N GLU A 17 -4.73 -12.81 16.77
CA GLU A 17 -5.03 -11.95 17.91
C GLU A 17 -6.39 -11.28 17.79
N ASP A 18 -6.78 -10.88 16.61
CA ASP A 18 -8.08 -10.28 16.31
C ASP A 18 -8.88 -11.02 15.23
N GLY A 19 -8.46 -12.24 14.90
CA GLY A 19 -9.17 -13.12 13.96
C GLY A 19 -9.13 -12.63 12.52
N LEU A 20 -8.07 -11.92 12.10
CA LEU A 20 -7.96 -11.36 10.77
C LEU A 20 -7.19 -12.24 9.79
N PHE A 21 -7.81 -12.46 8.64
CA PHE A 21 -7.20 -12.88 7.40
C PHE A 21 -6.97 -11.66 6.53
N ILE A 22 -5.72 -11.30 6.31
CA ILE A 22 -5.32 -10.09 5.60
C ILE A 22 -4.75 -10.47 4.24
N MET A 23 -5.45 -10.09 3.18
CA MET A 23 -4.90 -10.12 1.83
C MET A 23 -4.23 -8.78 1.55
N ARG A 24 -2.91 -8.81 1.54
CA ARG A 24 -2.10 -7.60 1.39
C ARG A 24 -2.34 -6.93 0.02
N PRO A 25 -2.42 -5.60 -0.09
CA PRO A 25 -2.09 -4.67 1.00
C PRO A 25 -3.24 -4.34 1.97
N ASN A 26 -4.51 -4.49 1.61
CA ASN A 26 -5.60 -3.83 2.35
C ASN A 26 -6.95 -4.55 2.38
N ARG A 27 -7.05 -5.80 1.89
CA ARG A 27 -8.30 -6.57 1.97
C ARG A 27 -8.34 -7.37 3.26
N LEU A 28 -9.40 -7.17 4.03
CA LEU A 28 -9.53 -7.69 5.38
C LEU A 28 -10.78 -8.56 5.51
N HIS A 29 -10.60 -9.74 6.07
CA HIS A 29 -11.69 -10.67 6.34
C HIS A 29 -11.61 -11.15 7.79
N HIS A 30 -12.72 -11.07 8.50
CA HIS A 30 -12.83 -11.65 9.83
C HIS A 30 -13.20 -13.12 9.73
N LEU A 31 -12.46 -13.94 10.45
CA LEU A 31 -12.70 -15.38 10.52
C LEU A 31 -13.11 -15.78 11.94
N ASN A 32 -13.85 -16.88 12.04
CA ASN A 32 -14.11 -17.48 13.34
C ASN A 32 -12.85 -18.16 13.92
N LYS A 33 -12.90 -18.50 15.20
CA LYS A 33 -11.74 -19.04 15.94
C LYS A 33 -11.15 -20.32 15.34
N THR A 34 -11.98 -21.20 14.79
CA THR A 34 -11.48 -22.43 14.18
C THR A 34 -10.84 -22.20 12.82
N ALA A 35 -11.47 -21.34 12.00
CA ALA A 35 -10.94 -20.97 10.67
C ALA A 35 -9.60 -20.24 10.77
N ILE A 36 -9.50 -19.24 11.66
CA ILE A 36 -8.23 -18.51 11.84
C ILE A 36 -7.12 -19.45 12.33
N HIS A 37 -7.43 -20.34 13.26
CA HIS A 37 -6.46 -21.31 13.77
C HIS A 37 -5.99 -22.30 12.69
N MET A 38 -6.91 -22.81 11.84
CA MET A 38 -6.52 -23.67 10.72
C MET A 38 -5.59 -22.94 9.74
N LEU A 39 -5.90 -21.68 9.38
CA LEU A 39 -5.06 -20.93 8.47
C LEU A 39 -3.72 -20.53 9.12
N ASP A 40 -3.72 -20.15 10.39
CA ASP A 40 -2.49 -19.83 11.11
C ASP A 40 -1.51 -21.01 11.10
N MET A 41 -1.97 -22.23 11.42
CA MET A 41 -1.14 -23.43 11.35
C MET A 41 -0.60 -23.69 9.94
N LEU A 42 -1.44 -23.47 8.88
CA LEU A 42 -1.03 -23.72 7.50
C LEU A 42 -0.03 -22.67 6.99
N TYR A 43 -0.20 -21.40 7.36
CA TYR A 43 0.65 -20.32 6.87
C TYR A 43 1.91 -20.08 7.71
N SER A 44 1.94 -20.53 8.96
CA SER A 44 3.12 -20.43 9.83
C SER A 44 4.15 -21.56 9.64
N ASP A 45 3.78 -22.67 9.00
CA ASP A 45 4.69 -23.77 8.75
C ASP A 45 5.66 -23.45 7.59
N PRO A 46 6.96 -23.28 7.86
CA PRO A 46 7.95 -22.96 6.83
C PRO A 46 8.27 -24.13 5.89
N ASP A 47 8.10 -25.37 6.36
CA ASP A 47 8.42 -26.61 5.61
C ASP A 47 7.27 -27.05 4.69
N GLY A 48 6.15 -26.36 4.77
CA GLY A 48 4.93 -26.62 4.01
C GLY A 48 3.82 -27.22 4.86
N PRO A 49 2.58 -26.89 4.56
CA PRO A 49 1.43 -27.23 5.40
C PRO A 49 1.07 -28.70 5.32
N ASP A 50 1.04 -29.39 6.45
CA ASP A 50 0.41 -30.71 6.58
C ASP A 50 -1.08 -30.55 6.96
N ALA A 51 -1.95 -30.66 5.96
CA ALA A 51 -3.39 -30.53 6.17
C ALA A 51 -3.96 -31.60 7.12
N GLU A 52 -3.41 -32.80 7.12
CA GLU A 52 -3.87 -33.87 8.01
C GLU A 52 -3.49 -33.59 9.48
N ALA A 53 -2.28 -33.05 9.72
CA ALA A 53 -1.87 -32.63 11.06
C ALA A 53 -2.75 -31.48 11.57
N VAL A 54 -3.10 -30.51 10.72
CA VAL A 54 -4.03 -29.43 11.06
C VAL A 54 -5.41 -29.99 11.42
N ILE A 55 -5.96 -30.90 10.60
CA ILE A 55 -7.27 -31.52 10.86
C ILE A 55 -7.25 -32.25 12.20
N ALA A 56 -6.25 -33.09 12.44
CA ALA A 56 -6.14 -33.86 13.68
C ALA A 56 -6.02 -32.94 14.93
N HIS A 57 -5.19 -31.91 14.83
CA HIS A 57 -4.99 -30.94 15.91
C HIS A 57 -6.28 -30.15 16.24
N VAL A 58 -6.97 -29.64 15.20
CA VAL A 58 -8.20 -28.88 15.38
C VAL A 58 -9.35 -29.76 15.90
N ALA A 59 -9.47 -30.96 15.37
CA ALA A 59 -10.46 -31.94 15.85
C ALA A 59 -10.29 -32.23 17.36
N GLN A 60 -9.06 -32.51 17.79
CA GLN A 60 -8.73 -32.75 19.20
C GLN A 60 -8.95 -31.51 20.08
N ARG A 61 -8.49 -30.33 19.63
CA ARG A 61 -8.53 -29.10 20.43
C ARG A 61 -9.94 -28.59 20.69
N TYR A 62 -10.84 -28.74 19.70
CA TYR A 62 -12.20 -28.22 19.76
C TYR A 62 -13.26 -29.29 19.97
N ASP A 63 -12.86 -30.54 20.18
CA ASP A 63 -13.74 -31.70 20.32
C ASP A 63 -14.76 -31.80 19.17
N ILE A 64 -14.26 -31.78 17.94
CA ILE A 64 -15.03 -31.81 16.70
C ILE A 64 -14.67 -33.06 15.91
N ASP A 65 -15.64 -33.66 15.22
CA ASP A 65 -15.41 -34.80 14.31
C ASP A 65 -14.39 -34.41 13.23
N GLY A 66 -13.38 -35.28 13.03
CA GLY A 66 -12.29 -35.03 12.08
C GLY A 66 -12.76 -34.88 10.62
N GLN A 67 -13.84 -35.61 10.22
CA GLN A 67 -14.38 -35.45 8.89
C GLN A 67 -15.03 -34.09 8.69
N ARG A 68 -15.73 -33.58 9.71
CA ARG A 68 -16.27 -32.21 9.70
C ARG A 68 -15.18 -31.15 9.57
N VAL A 69 -14.08 -31.29 10.34
CA VAL A 69 -12.94 -30.37 10.23
C VAL A 69 -12.33 -30.41 8.83
N ARG A 70 -12.23 -31.57 8.20
CA ARG A 70 -11.76 -31.74 6.83
C ARG A 70 -12.65 -31.00 5.82
N ASP A 71 -13.95 -31.12 5.95
CA ASP A 71 -14.91 -30.45 5.06
C ASP A 71 -14.89 -28.93 5.27
N ASP A 72 -14.78 -28.45 6.52
CA ASP A 72 -14.64 -27.04 6.86
C ASP A 72 -13.34 -26.45 6.31
N LEU A 73 -12.21 -27.15 6.46
CA LEU A 73 -10.92 -26.72 5.90
C LEU A 73 -10.96 -26.65 4.37
N ARG A 74 -11.55 -27.63 3.73
CA ARG A 74 -11.73 -27.62 2.27
C ARG A 74 -12.54 -26.40 1.81
N ASN A 75 -13.67 -26.11 2.46
CA ASN A 75 -14.52 -24.97 2.13
C ASN A 75 -13.79 -23.65 2.39
N LEU A 76 -13.00 -23.57 3.45
CA LEU A 76 -12.18 -22.41 3.77
C LEU A 76 -11.13 -22.14 2.68
N LEU A 77 -10.39 -23.15 2.24
CA LEU A 77 -9.39 -23.02 1.17
C LEU A 77 -10.03 -22.67 -0.19
N ILE A 78 -11.22 -23.19 -0.48
CA ILE A 78 -11.99 -22.77 -1.65
C ILE A 78 -12.35 -21.30 -1.54
N SER A 79 -12.82 -20.84 -0.37
CA SER A 79 -13.15 -19.42 -0.15
C SER A 79 -11.93 -18.51 -0.31
N VAL A 80 -10.77 -18.92 0.19
CA VAL A 80 -9.50 -18.20 -0.01
C VAL A 80 -9.16 -18.08 -1.50
N SER A 81 -9.26 -19.19 -2.25
CA SER A 81 -8.99 -19.20 -3.68
C SER A 81 -9.94 -18.28 -4.47
N VAL A 82 -11.22 -18.29 -4.11
CA VAL A 82 -12.25 -17.44 -4.75
C VAL A 82 -12.01 -15.96 -4.46
N LEU A 83 -11.63 -15.62 -3.22
CA LEU A 83 -11.31 -14.25 -2.83
C LEU A 83 -10.06 -13.70 -3.56
N LEU A 84 -9.05 -14.55 -3.77
CA LEU A 84 -7.84 -14.18 -4.51
C LEU A 84 -8.12 -13.88 -6.00
N ASN A 85 -9.14 -14.49 -6.58
CA ASN A 85 -9.55 -14.26 -7.97
C ASN A 85 -10.64 -13.18 -8.13
N ASP A 86 -10.82 -12.31 -7.15
CA ASP A 86 -11.82 -11.23 -7.15
C ASP A 86 -13.29 -11.66 -7.31
N ASN A 87 -13.58 -12.94 -7.13
CA ASN A 87 -14.92 -13.50 -7.31
C ASN A 87 -15.66 -13.65 -5.98
N ILE A 88 -15.92 -12.53 -5.30
CA ILE A 88 -16.57 -12.50 -3.97
C ILE A 88 -17.92 -13.21 -3.97
N CYS A 89 -18.67 -13.15 -5.07
CA CYS A 89 -20.00 -13.78 -5.18
C CYS A 89 -19.99 -15.30 -5.11
N GLY A 90 -18.85 -15.94 -5.37
CA GLY A 90 -18.67 -17.40 -5.33
C GLY A 90 -18.14 -17.96 -4.00
N ALA A 91 -17.79 -17.12 -3.04
CA ALA A 91 -17.19 -17.57 -1.78
C ALA A 91 -18.27 -18.03 -0.78
N PRO A 92 -18.35 -19.34 -0.44
CA PRO A 92 -19.47 -19.90 0.33
C PRO A 92 -19.52 -19.39 1.78
N SER A 93 -18.42 -18.89 2.32
CA SER A 93 -18.27 -18.47 3.73
C SER A 93 -18.12 -16.96 3.94
N VAL A 94 -18.23 -16.15 2.87
CA VAL A 94 -18.04 -14.70 2.95
C VAL A 94 -19.36 -14.00 3.17
N LYS A 95 -19.45 -13.22 4.24
CA LYS A 95 -20.56 -12.31 4.51
C LYS A 95 -20.05 -10.88 4.57
N GLN A 96 -20.72 -9.98 3.88
CA GLN A 96 -20.44 -8.56 4.03
C GLN A 96 -20.98 -8.07 5.39
N THR A 97 -20.15 -7.31 6.08
CA THR A 97 -20.52 -6.62 7.33
C THR A 97 -20.43 -5.12 7.14
N ALA A 98 -21.23 -4.37 7.89
CA ALA A 98 -21.20 -2.93 7.83
C ALA A 98 -19.81 -2.38 8.22
N PHE A 99 -19.39 -1.30 7.58
CA PHE A 99 -18.16 -0.62 7.96
C PHE A 99 -18.21 -0.20 9.44
N GLY A 100 -17.12 -0.47 10.18
CA GLY A 100 -17.04 -0.17 11.62
C GLY A 100 -17.78 -1.15 12.53
N SER A 101 -18.38 -2.24 12.00
CA SER A 101 -19.04 -3.27 12.81
C SER A 101 -18.08 -4.10 13.68
N HIS A 102 -16.79 -4.07 13.38
CA HIS A 102 -15.74 -4.72 14.18
C HIS A 102 -14.70 -3.69 14.63
N GLN A 103 -14.44 -3.67 15.92
CA GLN A 103 -13.32 -2.92 16.49
C GLN A 103 -12.01 -3.61 16.11
N ARG A 104 -11.02 -2.83 15.72
CA ARG A 104 -9.65 -3.30 15.46
C ARG A 104 -8.72 -2.64 16.44
N ASP A 105 -7.98 -3.45 17.16
CA ASP A 105 -7.04 -2.96 18.16
C ASP A 105 -5.63 -2.75 17.57
N LEU A 106 -5.34 -3.41 16.43
CA LEU A 106 -4.05 -3.40 15.78
C LEU A 106 -4.13 -2.83 14.35
N PRO A 107 -3.12 -2.09 13.89
CA PRO A 107 -3.05 -1.54 12.54
C PRO A 107 -2.83 -2.65 11.50
N VAL A 108 -3.19 -2.37 10.24
CA VAL A 108 -2.92 -3.25 9.09
C VAL A 108 -1.94 -2.63 8.11
N LEU A 109 -1.78 -1.32 8.19
CA LEU A 109 -0.83 -0.52 7.44
C LEU A 109 -0.23 0.51 8.39
N SER A 110 1.08 0.70 8.30
CA SER A 110 1.82 1.76 8.99
C SER A 110 2.58 2.60 7.97
N GLU A 111 2.73 3.88 8.26
CA GLU A 111 3.53 4.80 7.46
C GLU A 111 4.65 5.39 8.30
N ILE A 112 5.86 5.43 7.74
CA ILE A 112 7.04 6.03 8.37
C ILE A 112 7.50 7.19 7.50
N ALA A 113 7.41 8.42 8.02
CA ALA A 113 8.04 9.58 7.43
C ALA A 113 9.55 9.52 7.69
N LEU A 114 10.31 8.99 6.72
CA LEU A 114 11.75 8.78 6.85
C LEU A 114 12.55 10.08 6.94
N THR A 115 12.05 11.12 6.27
CA THR A 115 12.64 12.45 6.22
C THR A 115 11.57 13.48 5.93
N TYR A 116 11.79 14.72 6.33
CA TYR A 116 10.98 15.85 5.86
C TYR A 116 11.67 16.67 4.77
N LYS A 117 12.91 16.34 4.38
CA LYS A 117 13.57 16.94 3.21
C LYS A 117 12.87 16.52 1.93
N CYS A 118 12.73 17.47 1.02
CA CYS A 118 12.19 17.26 -0.32
C CYS A 118 12.83 18.26 -1.27
N GLN A 119 13.07 17.86 -2.52
CA GLN A 119 13.54 18.77 -3.55
C GLN A 119 12.40 19.55 -4.20
N ASN A 120 11.14 19.08 -4.09
CA ASN A 120 9.96 19.77 -4.55
C ASN A 120 9.47 20.78 -3.49
N HIS A 121 8.68 21.77 -3.94
CA HIS A 121 8.10 22.81 -3.10
C HIS A 121 6.60 22.93 -3.38
N CYS A 122 5.90 21.76 -3.44
CA CYS A 122 4.51 21.68 -3.83
C CYS A 122 3.61 22.68 -3.09
N THR A 123 2.71 23.33 -3.80
CA THR A 123 1.77 24.32 -3.24
C THR A 123 0.87 23.70 -2.18
N PHE A 124 0.54 22.43 -2.34
CA PHE A 124 -0.39 21.66 -1.49
C PHE A 124 0.30 20.82 -0.40
N CYS A 125 1.61 20.95 -0.15
CA CYS A 125 2.34 20.03 0.73
C CYS A 125 1.84 20.06 2.18
N TYR A 126 1.06 19.07 2.57
CA TYR A 126 0.55 18.92 3.94
C TYR A 126 1.68 18.73 4.98
N ALA A 127 2.80 18.15 4.56
CA ALA A 127 3.96 17.90 5.41
C ALA A 127 4.80 19.14 5.65
N ASP A 128 4.54 20.26 4.96
CA ASP A 128 5.34 21.49 5.01
C ASP A 128 6.86 21.21 4.87
N SER A 129 7.19 20.35 3.91
CA SER A 129 8.56 19.85 3.68
C SER A 129 9.59 20.96 3.46
N PRO A 130 9.30 22.05 2.74
CA PRO A 130 10.25 23.15 2.58
C PRO A 130 10.72 23.79 3.91
N LYS A 131 9.85 23.78 4.94
CA LYS A 131 10.15 24.29 6.26
C LYS A 131 10.65 23.19 7.20
N ARG A 132 9.88 22.10 7.34
CA ARG A 132 10.21 21.00 8.26
C ARG A 132 11.49 20.27 7.89
N GLY A 133 11.80 20.12 6.61
CA GLY A 133 13.04 19.50 6.13
C GLY A 133 14.32 20.19 6.61
N ARG A 134 14.22 21.48 7.02
CA ARG A 134 15.33 22.24 7.62
C ARG A 134 15.34 22.22 9.14
N GLN A 135 14.22 21.93 9.77
CA GLN A 135 14.02 22.08 11.21
C GLN A 135 13.96 20.74 11.96
N VAL A 136 13.46 19.70 11.30
CA VAL A 136 13.29 18.39 11.92
C VAL A 136 14.52 17.53 11.62
N PRO A 137 15.24 17.04 12.64
CA PRO A 137 16.35 16.12 12.44
C PRO A 137 15.85 14.80 11.87
N GLU A 138 16.64 14.17 11.02
CA GLU A 138 16.34 12.86 10.49
C GLU A 138 16.67 11.77 11.50
N MET A 139 15.82 10.76 11.57
CA MET A 139 16.12 9.53 12.28
C MET A 139 17.31 8.81 11.64
N THR A 140 18.16 8.23 12.44
CA THR A 140 19.21 7.33 11.98
C THR A 140 18.63 6.04 11.42
N THR A 141 19.39 5.30 10.62
CA THR A 141 19.01 3.97 10.13
C THR A 141 18.64 3.02 11.27
N ALA A 142 19.39 3.07 12.38
CA ALA A 142 19.13 2.25 13.55
C ALA A 142 17.78 2.57 14.24
N GLU A 143 17.46 3.85 14.38
CA GLU A 143 16.17 4.28 14.94
C GLU A 143 15.00 3.87 14.06
N VAL A 144 15.12 3.98 12.73
CA VAL A 144 14.08 3.51 11.82
C VAL A 144 13.89 2.00 11.92
N LYS A 145 14.97 1.22 12.03
CA LYS A 145 14.88 -0.25 12.24
C LYS A 145 14.15 -0.60 13.53
N ILE A 146 14.41 0.11 14.64
CA ILE A 146 13.67 -0.07 15.89
C ILE A 146 12.16 0.19 15.70
N ILE A 147 11.80 1.21 14.92
CA ILE A 147 10.39 1.50 14.61
C ILE A 147 9.78 0.37 13.79
N ILE A 148 10.48 -0.13 12.77
CA ILE A 148 10.04 -1.28 11.96
C ILE A 148 9.83 -2.50 12.86
N ASP A 149 10.74 -2.77 13.80
CA ASP A 149 10.63 -3.88 14.76
C ASP A 149 9.35 -3.76 15.58
N ARG A 150 9.07 -2.60 16.16
CA ARG A 150 7.85 -2.37 16.94
C ARG A 150 6.58 -2.51 16.11
N ILE A 151 6.58 -1.99 14.88
CA ILE A 151 5.45 -2.12 13.96
C ILE A 151 5.14 -3.57 13.65
N PHE A 152 6.16 -4.39 13.41
CA PHE A 152 5.97 -5.79 13.06
C PHE A 152 5.78 -6.67 14.29
N ASP A 153 6.68 -6.60 15.27
CA ASP A 153 6.74 -7.54 16.39
C ASP A 153 5.70 -7.22 17.49
N GLU A 154 5.41 -5.92 17.75
CA GLU A 154 4.50 -5.51 18.82
C GLU A 154 3.09 -5.18 18.28
N ALA A 155 2.99 -4.49 17.13
CA ALA A 155 1.70 -4.11 16.55
C ALA A 155 1.19 -5.11 15.51
N HIS A 156 1.93 -6.19 15.23
CA HIS A 156 1.55 -7.23 14.27
C HIS A 156 1.05 -6.67 12.93
N CYS A 157 1.70 -5.58 12.47
CA CYS A 157 1.31 -4.87 11.26
C CYS A 157 2.11 -5.39 10.06
N PRO A 158 1.46 -6.02 9.08
CA PRO A 158 2.17 -6.73 8.00
C PRO A 158 2.66 -5.82 6.87
N THR A 159 2.30 -4.52 6.88
CA THR A 159 2.60 -3.61 5.76
C THR A 159 3.15 -2.30 6.28
N VAL A 160 4.22 -1.82 5.64
CA VAL A 160 4.79 -0.51 5.91
C VAL A 160 4.91 0.30 4.62
N SER A 161 4.55 1.59 4.67
CA SER A 161 4.83 2.56 3.62
C SER A 161 5.93 3.50 4.08
N PHE A 162 6.98 3.63 3.27
CA PHE A 162 7.98 4.65 3.47
C PHE A 162 7.57 5.92 2.74
N THR A 163 7.51 7.02 3.48
CA THR A 163 7.05 8.33 3.02
C THR A 163 7.87 9.45 3.66
N GLY A 164 7.36 10.68 3.65
CA GLY A 164 7.95 11.84 4.31
C GLY A 164 7.78 13.11 3.49
N GLY A 165 8.89 13.84 3.33
CA GLY A 165 9.05 14.79 2.23
C GLY A 165 9.31 14.00 0.95
N GLU A 166 10.57 13.57 0.74
CA GLU A 166 10.91 12.62 -0.33
C GLU A 166 11.84 11.52 0.21
N PRO A 167 11.32 10.31 0.44
CA PRO A 167 12.09 9.23 1.06
C PRO A 167 13.28 8.77 0.22
N THR A 168 13.24 8.94 -1.10
CA THR A 168 14.34 8.56 -2.00
C THR A 168 15.59 9.43 -1.85
N LEU A 169 15.50 10.55 -1.13
CA LEU A 169 16.68 11.35 -0.78
C LEU A 169 17.59 10.65 0.24
N ARG A 170 17.06 9.68 0.99
CA ARG A 170 17.87 8.89 1.92
C ARG A 170 18.69 7.85 1.16
N VAL A 171 19.97 7.80 1.49
CA VAL A 171 20.91 6.86 0.85
C VAL A 171 20.72 5.43 1.34
N ASP A 172 20.20 5.27 2.57
CA ASP A 172 19.93 4.00 3.22
C ASP A 172 18.54 3.42 2.93
N LEU A 173 17.74 4.05 2.05
CA LEU A 173 16.41 3.56 1.70
C LEU A 173 16.40 2.08 1.24
N PRO A 174 17.30 1.62 0.34
CA PRO A 174 17.33 0.19 -0.04
C PRO A 174 17.62 -0.74 1.14
N GLU A 175 18.48 -0.32 2.09
CA GLU A 175 18.76 -1.09 3.31
C GLU A 175 17.52 -1.22 4.19
N LEU A 176 16.76 -0.12 4.36
CA LEU A 176 15.51 -0.11 5.15
C LEU A 176 14.42 -0.98 4.49
N VAL A 177 14.31 -0.94 3.15
CA VAL A 177 13.42 -1.84 2.40
C VAL A 177 13.79 -3.29 2.65
N SER A 178 15.06 -3.65 2.47
CA SER A 178 15.55 -5.01 2.68
C SER A 178 15.32 -5.48 4.12
N TYR A 179 15.51 -4.60 5.11
CA TYR A 179 15.28 -4.92 6.51
C TYR A 179 13.81 -5.24 6.80
N ALA A 180 12.88 -4.42 6.33
CA ALA A 180 11.44 -4.67 6.49
C ALA A 180 11.01 -5.96 5.75
N LYS A 181 11.56 -6.21 4.55
CA LYS A 181 11.31 -7.45 3.80
C LYS A 181 11.81 -8.69 4.54
N ALA A 182 12.98 -8.63 5.16
CA ALA A 182 13.53 -9.74 5.94
C ALA A 182 12.65 -10.12 7.14
N LYS A 183 11.87 -9.18 7.67
CA LYS A 183 10.85 -9.45 8.70
C LYS A 183 9.53 -10.02 8.14
N GLY A 184 9.37 -10.12 6.84
CA GLY A 184 8.15 -10.60 6.19
C GLY A 184 7.11 -9.51 5.91
N MET A 185 7.45 -8.24 6.05
CA MET A 185 6.54 -7.13 5.73
C MET A 185 6.37 -6.95 4.23
N ARG A 186 5.19 -6.46 3.82
CA ARG A 186 5.02 -5.82 2.52
C ARG A 186 5.48 -4.38 2.62
N VAL A 187 6.30 -3.94 1.67
CA VAL A 187 6.90 -2.60 1.67
C VAL A 187 6.40 -1.80 0.48
N ASN A 188 5.80 -0.65 0.78
CA ASN A 188 5.36 0.33 -0.20
C ASN A 188 6.23 1.60 -0.10
N LEU A 189 6.47 2.25 -1.24
CA LEU A 189 7.17 3.52 -1.32
C LEU A 189 6.21 4.60 -1.81
N ILE A 190 6.06 5.70 -1.06
CA ILE A 190 5.33 6.89 -1.49
C ILE A 190 6.36 7.95 -1.86
N THR A 191 6.42 8.31 -3.15
CA THR A 191 7.49 9.14 -3.71
C THR A 191 6.98 10.08 -4.78
N ASN A 192 7.67 11.20 -4.96
CA ASN A 192 7.46 12.07 -6.12
C ASN A 192 8.10 11.53 -7.43
N GLY A 193 8.74 10.37 -7.37
CA GLY A 193 9.29 9.67 -8.53
C GLY A 193 10.55 10.26 -9.13
N PHE A 194 11.00 11.42 -8.67
CA PHE A 194 12.11 12.16 -9.28
C PHE A 194 13.41 11.32 -9.36
N LYS A 195 13.81 10.67 -8.28
CA LYS A 195 15.01 9.82 -8.25
C LYS A 195 14.80 8.47 -8.92
N CYS A 196 13.57 7.99 -9.01
CA CYS A 196 13.22 6.78 -9.74
C CYS A 196 13.42 6.92 -11.27
N ALA A 197 13.66 8.13 -11.80
CA ALA A 197 14.12 8.33 -13.17
C ALA A 197 15.50 7.72 -13.45
N ASP A 198 16.27 7.38 -12.41
CA ASP A 198 17.52 6.66 -12.50
C ASP A 198 17.25 5.14 -12.41
N PRO A 199 17.51 4.36 -13.48
CA PRO A 199 17.24 2.94 -13.51
C PRO A 199 18.13 2.14 -12.53
N ASP A 200 19.35 2.59 -12.24
CA ASP A 200 20.24 1.92 -11.30
C ASP A 200 19.69 2.03 -9.87
N PHE A 201 19.15 3.18 -9.51
CA PHE A 201 18.48 3.36 -8.22
C PHE A 201 17.24 2.47 -8.09
N VAL A 202 16.43 2.40 -9.15
CA VAL A 202 15.25 1.51 -9.17
C VAL A 202 15.66 0.05 -9.08
N GLY A 203 16.74 -0.35 -9.79
CA GLY A 203 17.33 -1.69 -9.69
C GLY A 203 17.78 -2.05 -8.27
N ALA A 204 18.32 -1.08 -7.51
CA ALA A 204 18.68 -1.27 -6.11
C ALA A 204 17.43 -1.48 -5.22
N LEU A 205 16.33 -0.76 -5.46
CA LEU A 205 15.06 -0.94 -4.74
C LEU A 205 14.42 -2.30 -5.06
N ALA A 206 14.40 -2.71 -6.32
CA ALA A 206 13.91 -4.02 -6.74
C ALA A 206 14.71 -5.16 -6.08
N LYS A 207 16.05 -5.06 -6.09
CA LYS A 207 16.93 -6.02 -5.41
C LYS A 207 16.71 -6.06 -3.90
N ALA A 208 16.35 -4.94 -3.29
CA ALA A 208 16.00 -4.85 -1.87
C ALA A 208 14.62 -5.48 -1.57
N GLY A 209 13.81 -5.78 -2.59
CA GLY A 209 12.51 -6.42 -2.48
C GLY A 209 11.35 -5.43 -2.31
N LEU A 210 11.44 -4.20 -2.85
CA LEU A 210 10.32 -3.26 -2.83
C LEU A 210 9.10 -3.85 -3.56
N ASP A 211 7.96 -3.98 -2.88
CA ASP A 211 6.76 -4.60 -3.45
C ASP A 211 5.95 -3.63 -4.31
N SER A 212 5.84 -2.38 -3.89
CA SER A 212 5.03 -1.39 -4.60
C SER A 212 5.52 0.03 -4.43
N ALA A 213 5.16 0.88 -5.39
CA ALA A 213 5.40 2.31 -5.32
C ALA A 213 4.13 3.09 -5.71
N GLN A 214 3.82 4.11 -4.92
CA GLN A 214 2.86 5.14 -5.24
C GLN A 214 3.62 6.38 -5.66
N VAL A 215 3.47 6.77 -6.93
CA VAL A 215 4.19 7.90 -7.50
C VAL A 215 3.24 9.09 -7.67
N SER A 216 3.65 10.25 -7.15
CA SER A 216 2.89 11.49 -7.32
C SER A 216 2.98 12.00 -8.76
N VAL A 217 1.84 12.11 -9.44
CA VAL A 217 1.70 12.71 -10.78
C VAL A 217 0.58 13.74 -10.74
N GLU A 218 0.93 15.02 -10.71
CA GLU A 218 0.01 16.11 -10.40
C GLU A 218 -0.58 16.78 -11.66
N GLY A 219 -0.22 16.34 -12.86
CA GLY A 219 -0.72 16.86 -14.12
C GLY A 219 -0.36 15.98 -15.31
N GLY A 220 -1.18 15.99 -16.37
CA GLY A 220 -0.94 15.28 -17.63
C GLY A 220 0.20 15.87 -18.46
N SER A 221 0.69 17.04 -18.10
CA SER A 221 1.78 17.74 -18.81
C SER A 221 2.75 18.40 -17.83
N ALA A 222 3.99 18.64 -18.29
CA ALA A 222 5.01 19.35 -17.53
C ALA A 222 4.52 20.73 -17.07
N ARG A 223 3.75 21.44 -17.92
CA ARG A 223 3.21 22.75 -17.61
C ARG A 223 2.38 22.76 -16.31
N ILE A 224 1.54 21.75 -16.11
CA ILE A 224 0.66 21.66 -14.94
C ILE A 224 1.41 21.08 -13.75
N HIS A 225 2.06 19.94 -13.94
CA HIS A 225 2.74 19.24 -12.86
C HIS A 225 3.86 20.08 -12.22
N ASP A 226 4.74 20.66 -13.04
CA ASP A 226 5.87 21.44 -12.55
C ASP A 226 5.41 22.75 -11.88
N ALA A 227 4.30 23.34 -12.35
CA ALA A 227 3.70 24.50 -11.72
C ALA A 227 3.18 24.18 -10.31
N VAL A 228 2.57 23.02 -10.11
CA VAL A 228 2.03 22.57 -8.81
C VAL A 228 3.14 22.11 -7.87
N THR A 229 4.13 21.37 -8.39
CA THR A 229 5.27 20.89 -7.60
C THR A 229 6.33 21.96 -7.33
N GLN A 230 6.25 23.09 -8.03
CA GLN A 230 7.23 24.19 -7.99
C GLN A 230 8.66 23.70 -8.28
N HIS A 231 8.79 22.75 -9.22
CA HIS A 231 10.08 22.16 -9.60
C HIS A 231 10.09 21.85 -11.10
N ALA A 232 10.79 22.66 -11.87
CA ALA A 232 10.93 22.47 -13.31
C ALA A 232 11.59 21.11 -13.65
N GLY A 233 11.01 20.37 -14.60
CA GLY A 233 11.46 19.04 -15.02
C GLY A 233 11.04 17.90 -14.08
N SER A 234 10.25 18.18 -13.05
CA SER A 234 9.76 17.13 -12.14
C SER A 234 8.80 16.17 -12.83
N TRP A 235 7.98 16.66 -13.76
CA TRP A 235 7.07 15.82 -14.54
C TRP A 235 7.79 14.75 -15.36
N GLU A 236 8.78 15.16 -16.14
CA GLU A 236 9.54 14.23 -16.98
C GLU A 236 10.23 13.15 -16.14
N ARG A 237 10.73 13.52 -14.97
CA ARG A 237 11.39 12.60 -14.06
C ARG A 237 10.39 11.68 -13.36
N ALA A 238 9.25 12.16 -12.91
CA ALA A 238 8.20 11.35 -12.32
C ALA A 238 7.66 10.31 -13.34
N VAL A 239 7.35 10.74 -14.56
CA VAL A 239 6.90 9.86 -15.65
C VAL A 239 7.94 8.78 -15.98
N ARG A 240 9.21 9.16 -16.10
CA ARG A 240 10.31 8.20 -16.30
C ARG A 240 10.44 7.26 -15.13
N GLY A 241 10.28 7.77 -13.90
CA GLY A 241 10.29 6.98 -12.67
C GLY A 241 9.20 5.91 -12.66
N VAL A 242 7.96 6.24 -13.03
CA VAL A 242 6.86 5.28 -13.18
C VAL A 242 7.22 4.16 -14.17
N ARG A 243 7.78 4.54 -15.33
CA ARG A 243 8.18 3.56 -16.35
C ARG A 243 9.31 2.65 -15.88
N ASN A 244 10.34 3.20 -15.22
CA ASN A 244 11.46 2.41 -14.69
C ASN A 244 11.01 1.43 -13.59
N LEU A 245 10.14 1.87 -12.67
CA LEU A 245 9.59 1.02 -11.61
C LEU A 245 8.84 -0.18 -12.19
N ARG A 246 8.03 0.03 -13.23
CA ARG A 246 7.31 -1.05 -13.92
C ARG A 246 8.24 -2.01 -14.67
N VAL A 247 9.26 -1.47 -15.36
CA VAL A 247 10.29 -2.31 -16.03
C VAL A 247 11.01 -3.21 -15.03
N ALA A 248 11.16 -2.74 -13.78
CA ALA A 248 11.75 -3.50 -12.67
C ALA A 248 10.75 -4.42 -11.94
N ASP A 249 9.52 -4.60 -12.48
CA ASP A 249 8.45 -5.42 -11.92
C ASP A 249 8.00 -5.00 -10.51
N ILE A 250 8.15 -3.70 -10.20
CA ILE A 250 7.59 -3.11 -8.97
C ILE A 250 6.17 -2.65 -9.26
N HIS A 251 5.19 -3.17 -8.50
CA HIS A 251 3.80 -2.76 -8.67
C HIS A 251 3.66 -1.25 -8.46
N THR A 252 3.26 -0.52 -9.52
CA THR A 252 3.30 0.94 -9.51
C THR A 252 1.96 1.53 -9.89
N HIS A 253 1.45 2.41 -9.03
CA HIS A 253 0.27 3.23 -9.29
C HIS A 253 0.59 4.71 -9.09
N THR A 254 -0.24 5.58 -9.66
CA THR A 254 -0.09 7.03 -9.49
C THR A 254 -1.07 7.57 -8.47
N ASN A 255 -0.68 8.66 -7.81
CA ASN A 255 -1.56 9.43 -6.96
C ASN A 255 -1.50 10.90 -7.35
N THR A 256 -2.65 11.57 -7.32
CA THR A 256 -2.76 13.01 -7.59
C THR A 256 -3.43 13.69 -6.40
N THR A 257 -2.84 14.79 -5.94
CA THR A 257 -3.52 15.70 -5.02
C THR A 257 -4.24 16.76 -5.84
N ILE A 258 -5.57 16.74 -5.80
CA ILE A 258 -6.41 17.76 -6.46
C ILE A 258 -6.28 19.07 -5.69
N CYS A 259 -5.75 20.09 -6.34
CA CYS A 259 -5.48 21.41 -5.79
C CYS A 259 -5.87 22.50 -6.80
N GLY A 260 -5.81 23.78 -6.42
CA GLY A 260 -6.17 24.90 -7.29
C GLY A 260 -5.41 24.92 -8.61
N GLY A 261 -4.16 24.48 -8.60
CA GLY A 261 -3.29 24.46 -9.78
C GLY A 261 -3.61 23.39 -10.83
N ASN A 262 -4.35 22.33 -10.49
CA ASN A 262 -4.61 21.21 -11.42
C ASN A 262 -6.09 20.82 -11.58
N ARG A 263 -7.00 21.33 -10.76
CA ARG A 263 -8.42 20.94 -10.77
C ARG A 263 -9.11 21.06 -12.14
N ASP A 264 -8.72 22.05 -12.93
CA ASP A 264 -9.31 22.31 -14.26
C ASP A 264 -8.69 21.44 -15.36
N HIS A 265 -7.67 20.62 -15.03
CA HIS A 265 -6.90 19.76 -15.93
C HIS A 265 -6.99 18.27 -15.58
N LEU A 266 -7.98 17.86 -14.77
CA LEU A 266 -8.11 16.47 -14.32
C LEU A 266 -8.40 15.52 -15.48
N MET A 267 -9.17 15.94 -16.50
CA MET A 267 -9.45 15.13 -17.69
C MET A 267 -8.16 14.84 -18.46
N GLU A 268 -7.38 15.90 -18.76
CA GLU A 268 -6.07 15.77 -19.42
C GLU A 268 -5.14 14.80 -18.67
N LEU A 269 -5.16 14.87 -17.33
CA LEU A 269 -4.38 13.99 -16.49
C LEU A 269 -4.85 12.54 -16.56
N ILE A 270 -6.16 12.30 -16.53
CA ILE A 270 -6.73 10.94 -16.57
C ILE A 270 -6.44 10.29 -17.92
N ASP A 271 -6.66 11.01 -19.02
CA ASP A 271 -6.33 10.51 -20.35
C ASP A 271 -4.83 10.18 -20.45
N PHE A 272 -3.96 11.04 -19.92
CA PHE A 272 -2.51 10.77 -19.84
C PHE A 272 -2.18 9.52 -19.03
N ILE A 273 -2.81 9.34 -17.86
CA ILE A 273 -2.56 8.17 -16.99
C ILE A 273 -3.05 6.88 -17.67
N ALA A 274 -4.20 6.91 -18.34
CA ALA A 274 -4.78 5.76 -19.00
C ALA A 274 -4.03 5.42 -20.29
N ASP A 275 -3.87 6.40 -21.19
CA ASP A 275 -3.42 6.17 -22.57
C ASP A 275 -1.90 6.17 -22.72
N GLU A 276 -1.19 7.00 -21.93
CA GLU A 276 0.27 7.15 -22.07
C GLU A 276 1.05 6.38 -20.98
N LEU A 277 0.54 6.36 -19.76
CA LEU A 277 1.13 5.58 -18.69
C LEU A 277 0.56 4.16 -18.60
N HIS A 278 -0.55 3.84 -19.28
CA HIS A 278 -1.23 2.55 -19.23
C HIS A 278 -1.43 2.06 -17.79
N SER A 279 -1.91 2.94 -16.91
CA SER A 279 -2.08 2.63 -15.50
C SER A 279 -3.48 2.09 -15.24
N GLU A 280 -3.59 0.85 -14.78
CA GLU A 280 -4.87 0.25 -14.40
C GLU A 280 -5.44 0.86 -13.11
N TYR A 281 -4.56 1.36 -12.25
CA TYR A 281 -4.93 1.94 -10.96
C TYR A 281 -4.27 3.30 -10.76
N PHE A 282 -5.08 4.25 -10.35
CA PHE A 282 -4.61 5.54 -9.85
C PHE A 282 -5.52 6.02 -8.72
N SER A 283 -5.02 6.89 -7.89
CA SER A 283 -5.78 7.52 -6.81
C SER A 283 -5.75 9.04 -6.95
N MET A 284 -6.84 9.67 -6.51
CA MET A 284 -6.94 11.11 -6.40
C MET A 284 -7.44 11.48 -5.01
N ASN A 285 -6.79 12.43 -4.38
CA ASN A 285 -7.15 12.92 -3.06
C ASN A 285 -7.34 14.44 -3.13
N MET A 286 -8.32 14.95 -2.40
CA MET A 286 -8.45 16.39 -2.22
C MET A 286 -7.29 16.93 -1.40
N VAL A 287 -6.85 18.15 -1.72
CA VAL A 287 -5.88 18.88 -0.90
C VAL A 287 -6.36 18.99 0.54
N ILE A 288 -5.45 18.76 1.46
CA ILE A 288 -5.69 18.98 2.90
C ILE A 288 -5.14 20.37 3.24
N ARG A 289 -6.01 21.25 3.73
CA ARG A 289 -5.66 22.65 4.09
C ARG A 289 -4.75 22.70 5.32
N THR A 290 -3.52 22.20 5.16
CA THR A 290 -2.44 22.25 6.16
C THR A 290 -1.09 22.47 5.45
N GLY A 291 -0.05 22.75 6.21
CA GLY A 291 1.28 22.95 5.66
C GLY A 291 1.34 24.13 4.67
N THR A 292 1.95 23.92 3.50
CA THR A 292 2.07 24.98 2.48
C THR A 292 0.73 25.37 1.87
N ALA A 293 -0.26 24.48 1.84
CA ALA A 293 -1.59 24.78 1.31
C ALA A 293 -2.31 25.91 2.06
N LEU A 294 -1.91 26.22 3.29
CA LEU A 294 -2.45 27.36 4.05
C LEU A 294 -2.09 28.72 3.44
N ALA A 295 -1.05 28.79 2.62
CA ALA A 295 -0.61 30.02 1.96
C ALA A 295 -1.21 30.19 0.54
N HIS A 296 -2.04 29.24 0.08
CA HIS A 296 -2.62 29.18 -1.25
C HIS A 296 -4.14 29.17 -1.14
N ASP A 297 -4.79 30.32 -1.29
CA ASP A 297 -6.26 30.44 -1.19
C ASP A 297 -6.98 29.69 -2.32
N GLU A 298 -6.35 29.52 -3.47
CA GLU A 298 -6.84 28.70 -4.60
C GLU A 298 -6.99 27.22 -4.25
N ASP A 299 -6.37 26.75 -3.18
CA ASP A 299 -6.47 25.37 -2.68
C ASP A 299 -7.68 25.17 -1.73
N ASP A 300 -8.51 26.19 -1.53
CA ASP A 300 -9.79 26.05 -0.81
C ASP A 300 -10.88 25.52 -1.75
N ILE A 301 -10.81 24.22 -2.05
CA ILE A 301 -11.65 23.55 -3.05
C ILE A 301 -12.70 22.69 -2.35
N HIS A 302 -13.97 22.83 -2.75
CA HIS A 302 -15.05 21.98 -2.30
C HIS A 302 -15.29 20.81 -3.26
N TYR A 303 -15.70 19.65 -2.71
CA TYR A 303 -16.04 18.46 -3.53
C TYR A 303 -17.09 18.76 -4.62
N ALA A 304 -18.02 19.67 -4.38
CA ALA A 304 -19.03 20.06 -5.35
C ALA A 304 -18.43 20.71 -6.63
N GLU A 305 -17.26 21.34 -6.53
CA GLU A 305 -16.60 22.00 -7.65
C GLU A 305 -15.99 21.03 -8.66
N ILE A 306 -15.60 19.84 -8.17
CA ILE A 306 -15.00 18.77 -8.99
C ILE A 306 -15.98 17.62 -9.25
N GLY A 307 -17.14 17.61 -8.58
CA GLY A 307 -18.10 16.51 -8.62
C GLY A 307 -18.61 16.18 -10.02
N LEU A 308 -18.84 17.20 -10.87
CA LEU A 308 -19.23 17.00 -12.25
C LEU A 308 -18.12 16.36 -13.09
N THR A 309 -16.88 16.77 -12.89
CA THR A 309 -15.72 16.21 -13.59
C THR A 309 -15.52 14.75 -13.20
N LEU A 310 -15.59 14.44 -11.90
CA LEU A 310 -15.42 13.07 -11.40
C LEU A 310 -16.61 12.16 -11.73
N SER A 311 -17.84 12.69 -11.82
CA SER A 311 -19.03 11.88 -12.15
C SER A 311 -18.99 11.28 -13.56
N LEU A 312 -18.21 11.85 -14.46
CA LEU A 312 -18.00 11.33 -15.81
C LEU A 312 -17.19 10.02 -15.82
N PHE A 313 -16.47 9.70 -14.72
CA PHE A 313 -15.65 8.48 -14.59
C PHE A 313 -16.31 7.38 -13.79
N VAL A 314 -17.35 7.69 -13.00
CA VAL A 314 -18.03 6.75 -12.11
C VAL A 314 -19.30 6.20 -12.75
N SER A 315 -19.50 6.39 -14.04
CA SER A 315 -20.61 5.74 -14.75
C SER A 315 -20.33 4.26 -14.95
N PRO A 316 -21.28 3.38 -14.56
CA PRO A 316 -21.12 1.94 -14.60
C PRO A 316 -20.96 1.38 -16.03
#